data_732a1a0c49081798cbb9b13151f93044
#
_entry.id   732a1a0c49081798cbb9b13151f93044
#
_cell.length_a   1.000
_cell.length_b   1.000
_cell.length_c   1.000
_cell.angle_alpha   90.00
_cell.angle_beta   90.00
_cell.angle_gamma   90.00
#
_symmetry.space_group_name_H-M   'P 1'
#
loop_
_entity.id
_entity.type
_entity.pdbx_description
1 polymer ?
#
loop_
_entity_poly.entity_id
_entity_poly.type
_entity_poly.pdbx_seq_one_letter_code
_entity_poly.pdbx_strand_id
1 'polypeptide(L)'
;MDIMKQTLLKVKNLEKFIEKHGEDPFISQSISKMLDYKIAKYEGEIKRLGKELKVFERAYGMKSSVFFKKFSEGKIGDNMDFIEWSSIYQMHNRLIEKKIGLEGKK
;
A
#
# COMPACT_ATOMS: atom_id res chain seq x y z
N MET A 1 -25.52 -7.45 5.24
CA MET A 1 -24.31 -8.01 5.84
C MET A 1 -23.09 -7.34 5.21
N ASP A 2 -22.09 -7.05 6.02
CA ASP A 2 -20.87 -6.38 5.59
C ASP A 2 -20.09 -7.26 4.60
N ILE A 3 -19.72 -6.68 3.45
CA ILE A 3 -18.96 -7.38 2.40
C ILE A 3 -17.60 -7.87 2.94
N MET A 4 -16.96 -7.06 3.78
CA MET A 4 -15.68 -7.45 4.37
C MET A 4 -15.81 -8.71 5.23
N LYS A 5 -16.85 -8.79 6.04
CA LYS A 5 -17.12 -9.97 6.88
C LYS A 5 -17.37 -11.21 6.03
N GLN A 6 -18.09 -11.06 4.92
CA GLN A 6 -18.35 -12.16 4.00
C GLN A 6 -17.06 -12.65 3.36
N THR A 7 -16.20 -11.73 2.95
CA THR A 7 -14.90 -12.07 2.36
C THR A 7 -14.00 -12.80 3.36
N LEU A 8 -13.92 -12.28 4.59
CA LEU A 8 -13.12 -12.91 5.63
C LEU A 8 -13.62 -14.31 5.96
N LEU A 9 -14.94 -14.51 5.98
CA LEU A 9 -15.50 -15.83 6.22
C LEU A 9 -15.10 -16.81 5.12
N LYS A 10 -15.15 -16.37 3.86
CA LYS A 10 -14.73 -17.20 2.73
C LYS A 10 -13.24 -17.55 2.80
N VAL A 11 -12.40 -16.60 3.19
CA VAL A 11 -10.97 -16.84 3.37
C VAL A 11 -10.74 -17.88 4.47
N LYS A 12 -11.45 -17.76 5.59
CA LYS A 12 -11.36 -18.75 6.68
C LYS A 12 -11.80 -20.13 6.23
N ASN A 13 -12.85 -20.20 5.41
CA ASN A 13 -13.32 -21.48 4.88
C ASN A 13 -12.27 -22.11 3.98
N LEU A 14 -11.57 -21.30 3.15
CA LEU A 14 -10.47 -21.80 2.33
C LEU A 14 -9.33 -22.32 3.19
N GLU A 15 -8.95 -21.59 4.23
CA GLU A 15 -7.90 -22.01 5.14
C GLU A 15 -8.21 -23.38 5.74
N LYS A 16 -9.41 -23.55 6.28
CA LYS A 16 -9.85 -24.80 6.88
C LYS A 16 -9.87 -25.93 5.86
N PHE A 17 -10.33 -25.65 4.65
CA PHE A 17 -10.38 -26.64 3.59
C PHE A 17 -8.98 -27.13 3.22
N ILE A 18 -8.03 -26.22 3.07
CA ILE A 18 -6.65 -26.57 2.73
C ILE A 18 -6.01 -27.39 3.85
N GLU A 19 -6.23 -26.98 5.10
CA GLU A 19 -5.69 -27.71 6.25
C GLU A 19 -6.22 -29.15 6.32
N LYS A 20 -7.52 -29.33 6.03
CA LYS A 20 -8.17 -30.64 6.13
C LYS A 20 -7.89 -31.54 4.93
N HIS A 21 -7.89 -30.97 3.73
CA HIS A 21 -7.86 -31.75 2.48
C HIS A 21 -6.54 -31.65 1.70
N GLY A 22 -5.62 -30.80 2.15
CA GLY A 22 -4.34 -30.59 1.51
C GLY A 22 -4.41 -29.59 0.35
N GLU A 23 -3.33 -29.52 -0.40
CA GLU A 23 -3.21 -28.58 -1.49
C GLU A 23 -4.11 -28.93 -2.66
N ASP A 24 -4.74 -27.92 -3.23
CA ASP A 24 -5.52 -27.99 -4.46
C ASP A 24 -4.87 -27.04 -5.47
N PRO A 25 -4.38 -27.55 -6.61
CA PRO A 25 -3.69 -26.69 -7.59
C PRO A 25 -4.48 -25.50 -8.08
N PHE A 26 -5.78 -25.66 -8.26
CA PHE A 26 -6.62 -24.55 -8.71
C PHE A 26 -6.65 -23.44 -7.65
N ILE A 27 -6.87 -23.81 -6.41
CA ILE A 27 -6.91 -22.83 -5.29
C ILE A 27 -5.54 -22.18 -5.12
N SER A 28 -4.49 -22.98 -5.08
CA SER A 28 -3.12 -22.52 -4.89
C SER A 28 -2.70 -21.51 -5.96
N GLN A 29 -2.93 -21.86 -7.24
CA GLN A 29 -2.58 -20.98 -8.34
C GLN A 29 -3.44 -19.72 -8.39
N SER A 30 -4.72 -19.86 -8.07
CA SER A 30 -5.63 -18.71 -8.04
C SER A 30 -5.23 -17.71 -6.98
N ILE A 31 -4.88 -18.18 -5.79
CA ILE A 31 -4.41 -17.32 -4.70
C ILE A 31 -3.11 -16.62 -5.09
N SER A 32 -2.15 -17.38 -5.66
CA SER A 32 -0.87 -16.81 -6.08
C SER A 32 -1.05 -15.72 -7.15
N LYS A 33 -1.87 -15.98 -8.14
CA LYS A 33 -2.14 -15.00 -9.20
C LYS A 33 -2.81 -13.75 -8.68
N MET A 34 -3.75 -13.92 -7.75
CA MET A 34 -4.45 -12.79 -7.15
C MET A 34 -3.48 -11.90 -6.36
N LEU A 35 -2.60 -12.52 -5.54
CA LEU A 35 -1.61 -11.79 -4.78
C LEU A 35 -0.59 -11.10 -5.68
N ASP A 36 -0.08 -11.81 -6.68
CA ASP A 36 0.88 -11.25 -7.63
C ASP A 36 0.30 -10.04 -8.37
N TYR A 37 -0.95 -10.15 -8.79
CA TYR A 37 -1.64 -9.05 -9.46
C TYR A 37 -1.73 -7.80 -8.57
N LYS A 38 -2.16 -7.99 -7.33
CA LYS A 38 -2.32 -6.85 -6.42
C LYS A 38 -0.98 -6.23 -6.04
N ILE A 39 0.02 -7.07 -5.79
CA ILE A 39 1.36 -6.60 -5.46
C ILE A 39 1.96 -5.79 -6.61
N ALA A 40 1.85 -6.31 -7.84
CA ALA A 40 2.34 -5.60 -9.02
C ALA A 40 1.63 -4.25 -9.20
N LYS A 41 0.33 -4.22 -8.95
CA LYS A 41 -0.44 -2.98 -9.05
C LYS A 41 0.03 -1.95 -8.03
N TYR A 42 0.25 -2.36 -6.78
CA TYR A 42 0.78 -1.46 -5.75
C TYR A 42 2.17 -0.96 -6.12
N GLU A 43 3.03 -1.85 -6.64
CA GLU A 43 4.38 -1.45 -7.06
C GLU A 43 4.36 -0.37 -8.12
N GLY A 44 3.46 -0.48 -9.10
CA GLY A 44 3.29 0.53 -10.14
C GLY A 44 2.86 1.89 -9.58
N GLU A 45 1.91 1.88 -8.65
CA GLU A 45 1.43 3.11 -8.02
C GLU A 45 2.49 3.73 -7.10
N ILE A 46 3.22 2.90 -6.35
CA ILE A 46 4.32 3.37 -5.50
C ILE A 46 5.38 4.06 -6.35
N LYS A 47 5.73 3.47 -7.48
CA LYS A 47 6.71 4.05 -8.40
C LYS A 47 6.24 5.38 -8.96
N ARG A 48 4.98 5.46 -9.36
CA ARG A 48 4.40 6.70 -9.89
C ARG A 48 4.42 7.82 -8.84
N LEU A 49 3.94 7.52 -7.64
CA LEU A 49 3.92 8.50 -6.55
C LEU A 49 5.34 8.88 -6.12
N GLY A 50 6.27 7.93 -6.14
CA GLY A 50 7.67 8.20 -5.84
C GLY A 50 8.29 9.23 -6.78
N LYS A 51 7.91 9.19 -8.05
CA LYS A 51 8.39 10.20 -9.02
C LYS A 51 7.82 11.57 -8.71
N GLU A 52 6.56 11.65 -8.33
CA GLU A 52 5.94 12.91 -7.94
C GLU A 52 6.58 13.48 -6.68
N LEU A 53 6.91 12.63 -5.72
CA LEU A 53 7.63 13.07 -4.51
C LEU A 53 8.99 13.66 -4.86
N LYS A 54 9.70 13.07 -5.81
CA LYS A 54 11.01 13.58 -6.22
C LYS A 54 10.93 14.96 -6.86
N VAL A 55 9.84 15.26 -7.55
CA VAL A 55 9.63 16.59 -8.12
C VAL A 55 9.58 17.64 -7.00
N PHE A 56 8.82 17.37 -5.95
CA PHE A 56 8.74 18.27 -4.79
C PHE A 56 10.08 18.36 -4.06
N GLU A 57 10.75 17.22 -3.89
CA GLU A 57 12.06 17.19 -3.20
C GLU A 57 13.10 18.05 -3.89
N ARG A 58 13.11 18.04 -5.23
CA ARG A 58 14.03 18.89 -6.01
C ARG A 58 13.61 20.36 -5.93
N ALA A 59 12.31 20.62 -6.00
CA ALA A 59 11.81 22.00 -5.99
C ALA A 59 12.09 22.71 -4.65
N TYR A 60 12.03 21.97 -3.55
CA TYR A 60 12.17 22.56 -2.21
C TYR A 60 13.45 22.17 -1.49
N GLY A 61 14.28 21.35 -2.11
CA GLY A 61 15.60 21.01 -1.57
C GLY A 61 15.57 20.22 -0.26
N MET A 62 14.57 19.37 -0.05
CA MET A 62 14.51 18.53 1.14
C MET A 62 13.83 17.21 0.82
N LYS A 63 14.13 16.18 1.62
CA LYS A 63 13.48 14.88 1.50
C LYS A 63 12.05 14.95 2.00
N SER A 64 11.17 14.12 1.41
CA SER A 64 9.76 14.11 1.79
C SER A 64 9.55 13.75 3.25
N SER A 65 10.35 12.87 3.83
CA SER A 65 10.26 12.52 5.25
C SER A 65 10.55 13.72 6.15
N VAL A 66 11.55 14.51 5.80
CA VAL A 66 11.90 15.73 6.54
C VAL A 66 10.80 16.77 6.38
N PHE A 67 10.32 16.96 5.14
CA PHE A 67 9.22 17.87 4.87
C PHE A 67 7.99 17.52 5.69
N PHE A 68 7.59 16.24 5.65
CA PHE A 68 6.36 15.81 6.31
C PHE A 68 6.40 16.00 7.81
N LYS A 69 7.57 15.77 8.41
CA LYS A 69 7.75 16.01 9.84
C LYS A 69 7.52 17.48 10.17
N LYS A 70 8.16 18.39 9.43
CA LYS A 70 8.01 19.82 9.62
C LYS A 70 6.58 20.29 9.39
N PHE A 71 5.94 19.77 8.35
CA PHE A 71 4.57 20.11 8.00
C PHE A 71 3.60 19.67 9.10
N SER A 72 3.78 18.46 9.62
CA SER A 72 2.94 17.91 10.68
C SER A 72 3.10 18.66 12.00
N GLU A 73 4.29 19.21 12.24
CA GLU A 73 4.59 19.98 13.46
C GLU A 73 4.22 21.46 13.33
N GLY A 74 3.67 21.85 12.18
CA GLY A 74 3.29 23.24 11.94
C GLY A 74 4.47 24.19 11.77
N LYS A 75 5.65 23.66 11.45
CA LYS A 75 6.88 24.46 11.34
C LYS A 75 7.06 25.11 9.98
N ILE A 76 6.28 24.71 8.99
CA ILE A 76 6.29 25.30 7.66
C ILE A 76 4.85 25.55 7.22
N GLY A 77 4.69 26.43 6.25
CA GLY A 77 3.35 26.88 5.82
C GLY A 77 2.49 25.75 5.22
N ASP A 78 1.27 26.12 4.88
CA ASP A 78 0.27 25.22 4.35
C ASP A 78 -0.17 25.61 2.94
N ASN A 79 0.78 26.05 2.10
CA ASN A 79 0.46 26.38 0.72
C ASN A 79 0.00 25.14 -0.05
N MET A 80 -0.56 25.35 -1.24
CA MET A 80 -1.13 24.26 -2.04
C MET A 80 -0.13 23.16 -2.35
N ASP A 81 1.10 23.51 -2.65
CA ASP A 81 2.15 22.53 -2.91
C ASP A 81 2.42 21.67 -1.71
N PHE A 82 2.43 22.24 -0.53
CA PHE A 82 2.70 21.49 0.71
C PHE A 82 1.55 20.57 1.07
N ILE A 83 0.31 21.02 0.85
CA ILE A 83 -0.87 20.18 1.07
C ILE A 83 -0.84 18.99 0.12
N GLU A 84 -0.54 19.22 -1.15
CA GLU A 84 -0.45 18.16 -2.15
C GLU A 84 0.71 17.21 -1.85
N TRP A 85 1.88 17.73 -1.54
CA TRP A 85 3.05 16.94 -1.18
C TRP A 85 2.77 16.03 0.02
N SER A 86 2.17 16.58 1.05
CA SER A 86 1.77 15.82 2.25
C SER A 86 0.82 14.67 1.90
N SER A 87 -0.17 14.95 1.07
CA SER A 87 -1.15 13.96 0.63
C SER A 87 -0.49 12.82 -0.15
N ILE A 88 0.37 13.16 -1.10
CA ILE A 88 1.08 12.16 -1.92
C ILE A 88 2.01 11.31 -1.05
N TYR A 89 2.70 11.94 -0.10
CA TYR A 89 3.59 11.22 0.81
C TYR A 89 2.84 10.20 1.65
N GLN A 90 1.68 10.59 2.19
CA GLN A 90 0.85 9.69 2.99
C GLN A 90 0.30 8.53 2.14
N MET A 91 -0.15 8.82 0.92
CA MET A 91 -0.62 7.77 0.00
C MET A 91 0.49 6.79 -0.35
N HIS A 92 1.67 7.31 -0.64
CA HIS A 92 2.85 6.49 -0.96
C HIS A 92 3.16 5.52 0.18
N ASN A 93 3.18 6.03 1.41
CA ASN A 93 3.48 5.20 2.57
C ASN A 93 2.40 4.14 2.83
N ARG A 94 1.13 4.48 2.65
CA ARG A 94 0.03 3.52 2.80
C ARG A 94 0.12 2.38 1.79
N LEU A 95 0.52 2.70 0.55
CA LEU A 95 0.67 1.67 -0.47
C LEU A 95 1.84 0.73 -0.17
N ILE A 96 2.92 1.28 0.37
CA ILE A 96 4.05 0.45 0.81
C ILE A 96 3.61 -0.51 1.91
N GLU A 97 2.86 -0.02 2.90
CA GLU A 97 2.34 -0.88 3.97
C GLU A 97 1.43 -1.98 3.44
N LYS A 98 0.55 -1.64 2.51
CA LYS A 98 -0.35 -2.62 1.90
C LYS A 98 0.43 -3.70 1.15
N LYS A 99 1.44 -3.27 0.38
CA LYS A 99 2.30 -4.21 -0.35
C LYS A 99 3.00 -5.17 0.59
N ILE A 100 3.62 -4.63 1.64
CA ILE A 100 4.32 -5.42 2.65
C ILE A 100 3.36 -6.42 3.31
N GLY A 101 2.14 -5.99 3.61
CA GLY A 101 1.13 -6.86 4.20
C GLY A 101 0.79 -8.05 3.31
N LEU A 102 0.64 -7.82 2.00
CA LEU A 102 0.35 -8.91 1.06
C LEU A 102 1.53 -9.83 0.84
N GLU A 103 2.75 -9.32 0.96
CA GLU A 103 3.96 -10.14 0.84
C GLU A 103 4.26 -10.96 2.09
N GLY A 104 3.54 -10.71 3.17
CA GLY A 104 3.81 -11.39 4.43
C GLY A 104 5.02 -10.86 5.17
N LYS A 105 5.51 -9.69 4.81
CA LYS A 105 6.65 -9.04 5.46
C LYS A 105 6.17 -8.05 6.51
N LYS A 106 7.02 -7.75 7.45
CA LYS A 106 6.72 -6.77 8.50
C LYS A 106 7.69 -5.60 8.48
#